data_09ea0f47abbf86cd6781d2ded71d0a10
#
_entry.id   09ea0f47abbf86cd6781d2ded71d0a10
#
_cell.length_a   1.000
_cell.length_b   1.000
_cell.length_c   1.000
_cell.angle_alpha   90.00
_cell.angle_beta   90.00
_cell.angle_gamma   90.00
#
_symmetry.space_group_name_H-M   'P 1'
#
loop_
_entity.id
_entity.type
_entity.pdbx_description
1 polymer ?
#
loop_
_entity_poly.entity_id
_entity_poly.type
_entity_poly.pdbx_seq_one_letter_code
_entity_poly.pdbx_strand_id
1 'polypeptide(L)'
;LKAQTDKGLIRLGNKDFKHGNYSEAEVNYRKSLEKEYNAKAEFNLGDALYEQKNYEEAAKAFSAVTERNTTSEIEADSYYNLGNTMMAQEKYAEAFEAYKNSLKINPNDEDARYNLEYARWKLIQQQQQQQQQQDQQDQQQQDKEQEEKDQQQQQQQQQQDQQQQEENQEQQQQQQQQDQQQQQEMSKE
;
A
#
# COMPACT_ATOMS: atom_id res chain seq x y z
N LEU A 1 -35.74 34.91 -16.19
CA LEU A 1 -34.37 34.45 -15.91
C LEU A 1 -33.86 33.73 -17.17
N LYS A 2 -32.90 34.33 -17.90
CA LYS A 2 -32.23 33.64 -19.03
C LYS A 2 -31.48 32.43 -18.41
N ALA A 3 -31.81 31.21 -18.85
CA ALA A 3 -31.05 30.04 -18.49
C ALA A 3 -29.59 30.28 -18.91
N GLN A 4 -28.66 30.15 -17.97
CA GLN A 4 -27.23 30.22 -18.25
C GLN A 4 -26.87 29.13 -19.25
N THR A 5 -26.16 29.51 -20.33
CA THR A 5 -25.64 28.53 -21.28
C THR A 5 -24.49 27.75 -20.67
N ASP A 6 -24.19 26.55 -21.19
CA ASP A 6 -23.03 25.74 -20.82
C ASP A 6 -21.71 26.59 -20.83
N LYS A 7 -21.47 27.34 -21.91
CA LYS A 7 -20.33 28.27 -22.02
C LYS A 7 -20.33 29.38 -20.95
N GLY A 8 -21.52 29.86 -20.59
CA GLY A 8 -21.68 30.86 -19.53
C GLY A 8 -21.28 30.29 -18.17
N LEU A 9 -21.64 29.04 -17.89
CA LEU A 9 -21.28 28.32 -16.67
C LEU A 9 -19.78 28.04 -16.60
N ILE A 10 -19.14 27.63 -17.72
CA ILE A 10 -17.68 27.45 -17.76
C ILE A 10 -16.96 28.76 -17.44
N ARG A 11 -17.40 29.90 -18.02
CA ARG A 11 -16.79 31.21 -17.74
C ARG A 11 -16.92 31.60 -16.26
N LEU A 12 -18.07 31.32 -15.66
CA LEU A 12 -18.29 31.59 -14.25
C LEU A 12 -17.38 30.72 -13.38
N GLY A 13 -17.33 29.40 -13.64
CA GLY A 13 -16.40 28.48 -12.97
C GLY A 13 -14.93 28.93 -13.08
N ASN A 14 -14.49 29.35 -14.28
CA ASN A 14 -13.14 29.87 -14.48
C ASN A 14 -12.87 31.15 -13.68
N LYS A 15 -13.89 32.02 -13.53
CA LYS A 15 -13.79 33.21 -12.69
C LYS A 15 -13.65 32.81 -11.21
N ASP A 16 -14.50 31.90 -10.74
CA ASP A 16 -14.48 31.44 -9.35
C ASP A 16 -13.16 30.76 -9.03
N PHE A 17 -12.66 29.89 -9.92
CA PHE A 17 -11.37 29.23 -9.78
C PHE A 17 -10.21 30.23 -9.63
N LYS A 18 -10.16 31.27 -10.46
CA LYS A 18 -9.15 32.33 -10.37
C LYS A 18 -9.16 33.11 -9.06
N HIS A 19 -10.30 33.16 -8.37
CA HIS A 19 -10.43 33.77 -7.06
C HIS A 19 -10.19 32.79 -5.89
N GLY A 20 -9.84 31.53 -6.16
CA GLY A 20 -9.67 30.52 -5.14
C GLY A 20 -10.98 29.92 -4.62
N ASN A 21 -12.11 30.26 -5.23
CA ASN A 21 -13.43 29.75 -4.86
C ASN A 21 -13.65 28.39 -5.56
N TYR A 22 -12.87 27.39 -5.18
CA TYR A 22 -12.83 26.08 -5.90
C TYR A 22 -14.15 25.32 -5.81
N SER A 23 -14.86 25.41 -4.70
CA SER A 23 -16.17 24.74 -4.53
C SER A 23 -17.24 25.35 -5.44
N GLU A 24 -17.27 26.68 -5.60
CA GLU A 24 -18.18 27.38 -6.51
C GLU A 24 -17.80 27.08 -7.96
N ALA A 25 -16.50 27.02 -8.28
CA ALA A 25 -16.00 26.62 -9.58
C ALA A 25 -16.46 25.22 -9.96
N GLU A 26 -16.31 24.24 -9.04
CA GLU A 26 -16.81 22.86 -9.19
C GLU A 26 -18.31 22.85 -9.52
N VAL A 27 -19.13 23.54 -8.73
CA VAL A 27 -20.58 23.60 -8.96
C VAL A 27 -20.90 24.12 -10.36
N ASN A 28 -20.19 25.16 -10.83
CA ASN A 28 -20.43 25.74 -12.13
C ASN A 28 -19.99 24.82 -13.27
N TYR A 29 -18.85 24.10 -13.12
CA TYR A 29 -18.40 23.13 -14.12
C TYR A 29 -19.35 21.92 -14.17
N ARG A 30 -19.77 21.37 -13.06
CA ARG A 30 -20.75 20.27 -13.03
C ARG A 30 -22.08 20.65 -13.70
N LYS A 31 -22.62 21.83 -13.40
CA LYS A 31 -23.84 22.36 -14.08
C LYS A 31 -23.66 22.53 -15.58
N SER A 32 -22.44 22.85 -16.04
CA SER A 32 -22.14 22.91 -17.48
C SER A 32 -22.18 21.53 -18.11
N LEU A 33 -21.53 20.55 -17.47
CA LEU A 33 -21.41 19.16 -17.92
C LEU A 33 -22.75 18.40 -17.91
N GLU A 34 -23.68 18.76 -17.01
CA GLU A 34 -25.07 18.26 -17.02
C GLU A 34 -25.85 18.66 -18.30
N LYS A 35 -25.48 19.78 -18.92
CA LYS A 35 -26.13 20.24 -20.13
C LYS A 35 -25.53 19.60 -21.38
N GLU A 36 -24.23 19.65 -21.47
CA GLU A 36 -23.47 19.11 -22.59
C GLU A 36 -22.04 18.78 -22.12
N TYR A 37 -21.55 17.62 -22.54
CA TYR A 37 -20.16 17.25 -22.27
C TYR A 37 -19.19 18.23 -22.97
N ASN A 38 -18.21 18.68 -22.22
CA ASN A 38 -17.15 19.54 -22.72
C ASN A 38 -15.83 19.15 -22.05
N ALA A 39 -14.85 18.67 -22.83
CA ALA A 39 -13.57 18.20 -22.30
C ALA A 39 -12.83 19.27 -21.47
N LYS A 40 -12.92 20.56 -21.87
CA LYS A 40 -12.31 21.65 -21.11
C LYS A 40 -13.02 21.91 -19.78
N ALA A 41 -14.34 21.72 -19.73
CA ALA A 41 -15.09 21.85 -18.47
C ALA A 41 -14.76 20.68 -17.53
N GLU A 42 -14.62 19.47 -18.06
CA GLU A 42 -14.22 18.27 -17.31
C GLU A 42 -12.79 18.41 -16.76
N PHE A 43 -11.85 18.86 -17.60
CA PHE A 43 -10.48 19.16 -17.18
C PHE A 43 -10.46 20.20 -16.06
N ASN A 44 -11.16 21.34 -16.22
CA ASN A 44 -11.22 22.39 -15.21
C ASN A 44 -11.94 21.94 -13.93
N LEU A 45 -12.90 21.00 -14.03
CA LEU A 45 -13.49 20.33 -12.86
C LEU A 45 -12.44 19.53 -12.10
N GLY A 46 -11.59 18.78 -12.82
CA GLY A 46 -10.47 18.05 -12.24
C GLY A 46 -9.53 18.98 -11.47
N ASP A 47 -9.17 20.13 -12.06
CA ASP A 47 -8.34 21.14 -11.40
C ASP A 47 -9.00 21.68 -10.11
N ALA A 48 -10.29 22.02 -10.17
CA ALA A 48 -11.02 22.55 -9.02
C ALA A 48 -11.12 21.51 -7.88
N LEU A 49 -11.28 20.24 -8.20
CA LEU A 49 -11.28 19.14 -7.25
C LEU A 49 -9.90 18.88 -6.66
N TYR A 50 -8.85 18.98 -7.48
CA TYR A 50 -7.47 18.84 -7.03
C TYR A 50 -7.10 19.90 -5.99
N GLU A 51 -7.43 21.16 -6.25
CA GLU A 51 -7.19 22.27 -5.33
C GLU A 51 -7.97 22.13 -4.01
N GLN A 52 -9.12 21.48 -4.04
CA GLN A 52 -9.89 21.08 -2.84
C GLN A 52 -9.33 19.85 -2.14
N LYS A 53 -8.24 19.25 -2.65
CA LYS A 53 -7.65 17.98 -2.19
C LYS A 53 -8.60 16.79 -2.31
N ASN A 54 -9.63 16.90 -3.12
CA ASN A 54 -10.51 15.79 -3.46
C ASN A 54 -9.91 14.97 -4.62
N TYR A 55 -8.80 14.33 -4.32
CA TYR A 55 -7.96 13.67 -5.32
C TYR A 55 -8.65 12.49 -6.03
N GLU A 56 -9.56 11.79 -5.36
CA GLU A 56 -10.29 10.69 -5.99
C GLU A 56 -11.21 11.16 -7.10
N GLU A 57 -11.98 12.22 -6.85
CA GLU A 57 -12.87 12.79 -7.86
C GLU A 57 -12.09 13.55 -8.94
N ALA A 58 -10.98 14.21 -8.58
CA ALA A 58 -10.10 14.85 -9.54
C ALA A 58 -9.53 13.81 -10.53
N ALA A 59 -9.07 12.66 -10.05
CA ALA A 59 -8.58 11.58 -10.89
C ALA A 59 -9.65 11.07 -11.86
N LYS A 60 -10.90 10.93 -11.40
CA LYS A 60 -12.03 10.53 -12.27
C LYS A 60 -12.29 11.56 -13.37
N ALA A 61 -12.26 12.86 -13.03
CA ALA A 61 -12.46 13.93 -14.00
C ALA A 61 -11.35 13.95 -15.07
N PHE A 62 -10.08 13.87 -14.68
CA PHE A 62 -8.98 13.80 -15.64
C PHE A 62 -9.03 12.52 -16.49
N SER A 63 -9.32 11.35 -15.89
CA SER A 63 -9.50 10.10 -16.64
C SER A 63 -10.64 10.18 -17.65
N ALA A 64 -11.77 10.82 -17.29
CA ALA A 64 -12.88 10.99 -18.19
C ALA A 64 -12.52 11.82 -19.45
N VAL A 65 -11.54 12.73 -19.33
CA VAL A 65 -11.01 13.45 -20.51
C VAL A 65 -10.14 12.53 -21.36
N THR A 66 -9.26 11.73 -20.77
CA THR A 66 -8.33 10.87 -21.51
C THR A 66 -9.00 9.68 -22.21
N GLU A 67 -10.16 9.25 -21.73
CA GLU A 67 -10.96 8.18 -22.33
C GLU A 67 -11.82 8.64 -23.51
N ARG A 68 -11.89 9.95 -23.76
CA ARG A 68 -12.72 10.53 -24.81
C ARG A 68 -11.88 11.10 -25.93
N ASN A 69 -12.47 11.13 -27.13
CA ASN A 69 -11.80 11.72 -28.28
C ASN A 69 -11.77 13.26 -28.11
N THR A 70 -10.64 13.79 -27.69
CA THR A 70 -10.38 15.20 -27.42
C THR A 70 -9.16 15.69 -28.20
N THR A 71 -8.78 16.96 -28.03
CA THR A 71 -7.54 17.49 -28.63
C THR A 71 -6.32 16.93 -27.88
N SER A 72 -5.24 16.68 -28.63
CA SER A 72 -4.00 16.13 -28.04
C SER A 72 -3.44 17.00 -26.90
N GLU A 73 -3.64 18.33 -26.96
CA GLU A 73 -3.21 19.25 -25.90
C GLU A 73 -3.95 18.98 -24.58
N ILE A 74 -5.30 18.98 -24.59
CA ILE A 74 -6.10 18.73 -23.38
C ILE A 74 -5.88 17.30 -22.85
N GLU A 75 -5.68 16.36 -23.75
CA GLU A 75 -5.39 14.97 -23.38
C GLU A 75 -4.03 14.85 -22.66
N ALA A 76 -2.97 15.48 -23.22
CA ALA A 76 -1.65 15.49 -22.59
C ALA A 76 -1.67 16.15 -21.22
N ASP A 77 -2.33 17.32 -21.10
CA ASP A 77 -2.48 18.05 -19.84
C ASP A 77 -3.30 17.23 -18.82
N SER A 78 -4.32 16.51 -19.28
CA SER A 78 -5.13 15.65 -18.41
C SER A 78 -4.32 14.46 -17.87
N TYR A 79 -3.49 13.82 -18.68
CA TYR A 79 -2.55 12.80 -18.21
C TYR A 79 -1.52 13.36 -17.22
N TYR A 80 -1.01 14.57 -17.48
CA TYR A 80 -0.08 15.24 -16.57
C TYR A 80 -0.72 15.50 -15.21
N ASN A 81 -1.92 16.08 -15.17
CA ASN A 81 -2.64 16.37 -13.93
C ASN A 81 -3.16 15.12 -13.23
N LEU A 82 -3.50 14.05 -13.99
CA LEU A 82 -3.76 12.73 -13.43
C LEU A 82 -2.51 12.21 -12.70
N GLY A 83 -1.34 12.35 -13.31
CA GLY A 83 -0.06 12.01 -12.67
C GLY A 83 0.17 12.77 -11.37
N ASN A 84 -0.04 14.09 -11.37
CA ASN A 84 0.04 14.91 -10.16
C ASN A 84 -0.95 14.46 -9.08
N THR A 85 -2.16 14.11 -9.50
CA THR A 85 -3.22 13.62 -8.62
C THR A 85 -2.87 12.28 -7.99
N MET A 86 -2.28 11.37 -8.76
CA MET A 86 -1.79 10.07 -8.26
C MET A 86 -0.58 10.24 -7.33
N MET A 87 0.32 11.18 -7.62
CA MET A 87 1.42 11.53 -6.72
C MET A 87 0.92 12.02 -5.35
N ALA A 88 -0.12 12.88 -5.35
CA ALA A 88 -0.73 13.37 -4.12
C ALA A 88 -1.41 12.27 -3.27
N GLN A 89 -1.79 11.16 -3.91
CA GLN A 89 -2.34 9.96 -3.27
C GLN A 89 -1.28 8.89 -2.96
N GLU A 90 0.00 9.17 -3.20
CA GLU A 90 1.13 8.22 -3.06
C GLU A 90 1.00 6.96 -3.95
N LYS A 91 0.19 7.04 -5.00
CA LYS A 91 0.01 6.01 -6.02
C LYS A 91 1.07 6.17 -7.12
N TYR A 92 2.32 5.87 -6.75
CA TYR A 92 3.48 6.21 -7.58
C TYR A 92 3.55 5.43 -8.90
N ALA A 93 3.05 4.20 -8.94
CA ALA A 93 2.99 3.40 -10.16
C ALA A 93 2.01 4.00 -11.18
N GLU A 94 0.83 4.39 -10.72
CA GLU A 94 -0.20 5.05 -11.55
C GLU A 94 0.26 6.43 -12.01
N ALA A 95 0.94 7.19 -11.13
CA ALA A 95 1.53 8.48 -11.49
C ALA A 95 2.58 8.34 -12.60
N PHE A 96 3.46 7.35 -12.49
CA PHE A 96 4.47 7.05 -13.51
C PHE A 96 3.83 6.76 -14.88
N GLU A 97 2.81 5.91 -14.95
CA GLU A 97 2.12 5.60 -16.20
C GLU A 97 1.36 6.82 -16.76
N ALA A 98 0.76 7.64 -15.90
CA ALA A 98 0.08 8.86 -16.33
C ALA A 98 1.06 9.86 -16.98
N TYR A 99 2.18 10.18 -16.34
CA TYR A 99 3.21 11.06 -16.92
C TYR A 99 3.81 10.50 -18.21
N LYS A 100 4.02 9.19 -18.27
CA LYS A 100 4.49 8.50 -19.48
C LYS A 100 3.49 8.66 -20.65
N ASN A 101 2.19 8.60 -20.37
CA ASN A 101 1.16 8.83 -21.38
C ASN A 101 1.10 10.30 -21.82
N SER A 102 1.24 11.25 -20.90
CA SER A 102 1.40 12.67 -21.24
C SER A 102 2.58 12.91 -22.21
N LEU A 103 3.74 12.32 -21.89
CA LEU A 103 4.95 12.44 -22.72
C LEU A 103 4.88 11.72 -24.06
N LYS A 104 4.02 10.70 -24.24
CA LYS A 104 3.77 10.11 -25.56
C LYS A 104 3.08 11.10 -26.50
N ILE A 105 2.24 11.98 -25.96
CA ILE A 105 1.50 12.99 -26.70
C ILE A 105 2.35 14.25 -26.86
N ASN A 106 2.97 14.73 -25.77
CA ASN A 106 3.86 15.89 -25.76
C ASN A 106 5.28 15.50 -25.28
N PRO A 107 6.16 15.01 -26.17
CA PRO A 107 7.49 14.52 -25.77
C PRO A 107 8.45 15.61 -25.24
N ASN A 108 8.12 16.89 -25.49
CA ASN A 108 8.99 18.01 -25.11
C ASN A 108 8.60 18.64 -23.76
N ASP A 109 7.65 18.08 -23.05
CA ASP A 109 7.24 18.56 -21.73
C ASP A 109 8.32 18.20 -20.69
N GLU A 110 9.09 19.20 -20.28
CA GLU A 110 10.17 19.03 -19.31
C GLU A 110 9.64 18.77 -17.89
N ASP A 111 8.50 19.37 -17.53
CA ASP A 111 7.86 19.19 -16.23
C ASP A 111 7.31 17.77 -16.10
N ALA A 112 6.65 17.26 -17.14
CA ALA A 112 6.18 15.89 -17.18
C ALA A 112 7.36 14.88 -17.11
N ARG A 113 8.48 15.19 -17.77
CA ARG A 113 9.68 14.34 -17.71
C ARG A 113 10.31 14.33 -16.31
N TYR A 114 10.41 15.48 -15.68
CA TYR A 114 10.90 15.58 -14.30
C TYR A 114 10.01 14.82 -13.33
N ASN A 115 8.69 15.00 -13.44
CA ASN A 115 7.72 14.35 -12.58
C ASN A 115 7.66 12.83 -12.80
N LEU A 116 7.87 12.36 -14.04
CA LEU A 116 8.01 10.94 -14.35
C LEU A 116 9.18 10.30 -13.59
N GLU A 117 10.36 10.92 -13.64
CA GLU A 117 11.54 10.40 -12.93
C GLU A 117 11.36 10.48 -11.41
N TYR A 118 10.71 11.51 -10.92
CA TYR A 118 10.40 11.63 -9.49
C TYR A 118 9.40 10.55 -9.04
N ALA A 119 8.35 10.28 -9.81
CA ALA A 119 7.40 9.20 -9.53
C ALA A 119 8.09 7.83 -9.55
N ARG A 120 8.98 7.60 -10.53
CA ARG A 120 9.79 6.38 -10.60
C ARG A 120 10.67 6.18 -9.36
N TRP A 121 11.35 7.24 -8.93
CA TRP A 121 12.19 7.19 -7.73
C TRP A 121 11.36 6.87 -6.47
N LYS A 122 10.20 7.51 -6.31
CA LYS A 122 9.27 7.24 -5.23
C LYS A 122 8.76 5.81 -5.23
N LEU A 123 8.43 5.28 -6.41
CA LEU A 123 8.00 3.88 -6.59
C LEU A 123 9.09 2.90 -6.13
N ILE A 124 10.33 3.13 -6.54
CA ILE A 124 11.47 2.30 -6.11
C ILE A 124 11.65 2.35 -4.59
N GLN A 125 11.56 3.52 -3.99
CA GLN A 125 11.65 3.68 -2.53
C GLN A 125 10.52 2.91 -1.81
N GLN A 126 9.29 3.02 -2.31
CA GLN A 126 8.15 2.31 -1.75
C GLN A 126 8.34 0.79 -1.82
N GLN A 127 8.82 0.27 -2.94
CA GLN A 127 9.12 -1.16 -3.11
C GLN A 127 10.22 -1.63 -2.15
N GLN A 128 11.29 -0.85 -1.98
CA GLN A 128 12.36 -1.17 -1.05
C GLN A 128 11.88 -1.20 0.41
N GLN A 129 11.03 -0.26 0.80
CA GLN A 129 10.44 -0.26 2.14
C GLN A 129 9.54 -1.48 2.39
N GLN A 130 8.72 -1.85 1.40
CA GLN A 130 7.88 -3.05 1.49
C GLN A 130 8.72 -4.32 1.61
N GLN A 131 9.79 -4.43 0.83
CA GLN A 131 10.71 -5.57 0.91
C GLN A 131 11.37 -5.68 2.29
N GLN A 132 11.88 -4.56 2.84
CA GLN A 132 12.47 -4.54 4.17
C GLN A 132 11.48 -4.95 5.28
N GLN A 133 10.22 -4.53 5.17
CA GLN A 133 9.19 -4.94 6.12
C GLN A 133 8.90 -6.44 6.04
N GLN A 134 8.85 -6.98 4.82
CA GLN A 134 8.65 -8.40 4.61
C GLN A 134 9.83 -9.22 5.15
N ASP A 135 11.06 -8.83 4.84
CA ASP A 135 12.27 -9.49 5.34
C ASP A 135 12.31 -9.52 6.90
N GLN A 136 11.89 -8.42 7.55
CA GLN A 136 11.80 -8.36 9.01
C GLN A 136 10.71 -9.29 9.58
N GLN A 137 9.58 -9.42 8.91
CA GLN A 137 8.51 -10.34 9.33
C GLN A 137 8.95 -11.79 9.18
N ASP A 138 9.60 -12.12 8.06
CA ASP A 138 10.11 -13.47 7.80
C ASP A 138 11.18 -13.86 8.82
N GLN A 139 12.05 -12.93 9.18
CA GLN A 139 13.06 -13.16 10.22
C GLN A 139 12.43 -13.39 11.60
N GLN A 140 11.46 -12.60 12.00
CA GLN A 140 10.74 -12.80 13.26
C GLN A 140 10.01 -14.14 13.32
N GLN A 141 9.50 -14.60 12.18
CA GLN A 141 8.85 -15.91 12.11
C GLN A 141 9.87 -17.04 12.27
N GLN A 142 11.02 -16.95 11.60
CA GLN A 142 12.10 -17.94 11.73
C GLN A 142 12.64 -18.00 13.16
N ASP A 143 12.83 -16.87 13.81
CA ASP A 143 13.31 -16.81 15.20
C ASP A 143 12.31 -17.51 16.16
N LYS A 144 11.00 -17.28 15.98
CA LYS A 144 9.96 -17.97 16.77
C LYS A 144 9.95 -19.48 16.55
N GLU A 145 10.04 -19.91 15.29
CA GLU A 145 10.11 -21.34 14.97
C GLU A 145 11.36 -22.02 15.57
N GLN A 146 12.47 -21.27 15.62
CA GLN A 146 13.69 -21.77 16.26
C GLN A 146 13.52 -21.87 17.78
N GLU A 147 12.96 -20.85 18.43
CA GLU A 147 12.65 -20.89 19.87
C GLU A 147 11.71 -22.05 20.25
N GLU A 148 10.69 -22.30 19.44
CA GLU A 148 9.78 -23.44 19.68
C GLU A 148 10.49 -24.79 19.57
N LYS A 149 11.39 -24.95 18.59
CA LYS A 149 12.20 -26.16 18.44
C LYS A 149 13.16 -26.37 19.62
N ASP A 150 13.79 -25.30 20.05
CA ASP A 150 14.72 -25.36 21.20
C ASP A 150 13.98 -25.69 22.49
N GLN A 151 12.77 -25.15 22.69
CA GLN A 151 11.91 -25.51 23.82
C GLN A 151 11.47 -26.99 23.79
N GLN A 152 11.10 -27.50 22.61
CA GLN A 152 10.75 -28.92 22.45
C GLN A 152 11.94 -29.84 22.74
N GLN A 153 13.14 -29.48 22.29
CA GLN A 153 14.34 -30.26 22.59
C GLN A 153 14.65 -30.27 24.12
N GLN A 154 14.52 -29.12 24.79
CA GLN A 154 14.72 -29.05 26.23
C GLN A 154 13.69 -29.90 26.99
N GLN A 155 12.43 -29.90 26.57
CA GLN A 155 11.40 -30.75 27.18
C GLN A 155 11.70 -32.23 26.98
N GLN A 156 12.13 -32.65 25.78
CA GLN A 156 12.51 -34.04 25.51
C GLN A 156 13.71 -34.47 26.39
N GLN A 157 14.71 -33.61 26.54
CA GLN A 157 15.88 -33.90 27.35
C GLN A 157 15.52 -34.02 28.84
N GLN A 158 14.65 -33.16 29.34
CA GLN A 158 14.16 -33.27 30.71
C GLN A 158 13.38 -34.59 30.97
N GLN A 159 12.57 -35.02 29.99
CA GLN A 159 11.86 -36.29 30.10
C GLN A 159 12.83 -37.50 30.11
N GLN A 160 13.88 -37.48 29.28
CA GLN A 160 14.90 -38.51 29.27
C GLN A 160 15.70 -38.56 30.56
N ASP A 161 16.06 -37.40 31.11
CA ASP A 161 16.76 -37.32 32.41
C ASP A 161 15.90 -37.83 33.57
N GLN A 162 14.59 -37.56 33.56
CA GLN A 162 13.65 -38.10 34.53
C GLN A 162 13.52 -39.62 34.44
N GLN A 163 13.39 -40.15 33.23
CA GLN A 163 13.33 -41.61 33.02
C GLN A 163 14.60 -42.30 33.48
N GLN A 164 15.78 -41.76 33.20
CA GLN A 164 17.05 -42.31 33.71
C GLN A 164 17.16 -42.27 35.24
N GLN A 165 16.61 -41.20 35.85
CA GLN A 165 16.59 -41.12 37.32
C GLN A 165 15.65 -42.16 37.93
N GLU A 166 14.49 -42.40 37.36
CA GLU A 166 13.54 -43.45 37.78
C GLU A 166 14.11 -44.85 37.62
N GLU A 167 14.72 -45.15 36.47
CA GLU A 167 15.39 -46.43 36.23
C GLU A 167 16.53 -46.68 37.24
N ASN A 168 17.35 -45.68 37.54
CA ASN A 168 18.40 -45.78 38.55
C ASN A 168 17.85 -45.98 39.95
N GLN A 169 16.73 -45.36 40.30
CA GLN A 169 16.08 -45.59 41.59
C GLN A 169 15.48 -46.99 41.70
N GLU A 170 14.87 -47.51 40.67
CA GLU A 170 14.36 -48.88 40.64
C GLU A 170 15.48 -49.91 40.73
N GLN A 171 16.60 -49.70 40.03
CA GLN A 171 17.76 -50.59 40.18
C GLN A 171 18.34 -50.58 41.59
N GLN A 172 18.45 -49.43 42.24
CA GLN A 172 18.89 -49.33 43.62
C GLN A 172 17.92 -50.02 44.58
N GLN A 173 16.62 -49.88 44.39
CA GLN A 173 15.64 -50.61 45.25
C GLN A 173 15.69 -52.11 45.04
N GLN A 174 15.87 -52.62 43.85
CA GLN A 174 16.02 -54.02 43.52
C GLN A 174 17.31 -54.60 44.19
N GLN A 175 18.39 -53.85 44.13
CA GLN A 175 19.65 -54.25 44.76
C GLN A 175 19.54 -54.28 46.27
N GLN A 176 18.90 -53.32 46.91
CA GLN A 176 18.61 -53.35 48.38
C GLN A 176 17.71 -54.50 48.77
N GLN A 177 16.73 -54.87 47.96
CA GLN A 177 15.88 -56.05 48.26
C GLN A 177 16.66 -57.37 48.12
N GLN A 178 17.54 -57.49 47.14
CA GLN A 178 18.42 -58.66 47.02
C GLN A 178 19.40 -58.80 48.20
N ASP A 179 20.00 -57.68 48.61
CA ASP A 179 20.91 -57.66 49.74
C ASP A 179 20.20 -58.03 51.07
N GLN A 180 18.96 -57.58 51.27
CA GLN A 180 18.12 -57.93 52.40
C GLN A 180 17.73 -59.42 52.39
N GLN A 181 17.41 -59.98 51.25
CA GLN A 181 17.13 -61.42 51.10
C GLN A 181 18.37 -62.27 51.40
N GLN A 182 19.55 -61.94 50.93
CA GLN A 182 20.80 -62.63 51.24
C GLN A 182 21.16 -62.58 52.76
N GLN A 183 20.95 -61.40 53.38
CA GLN A 183 21.16 -61.26 54.82
C GLN A 183 20.16 -62.11 55.62
N GLN A 184 18.92 -62.25 55.18
CA GLN A 184 17.95 -63.14 55.88
C GLN A 184 18.24 -64.62 55.65
N GLU A 185 18.82 -65.02 54.55
CA GLU A 185 19.26 -66.38 54.29
C GLU A 185 20.48 -66.75 55.16
N MET A 186 21.48 -65.88 55.24
CA MET A 186 22.67 -66.06 56.07
C MET A 186 22.37 -66.07 57.56
N SER A 187 21.26 -65.49 58.04
CA SER A 187 20.85 -65.51 59.44
C SER A 187 20.05 -66.74 59.86
N LYS A 188 19.75 -67.65 58.93
CA LYS A 188 19.01 -68.91 59.17
C LYS A 188 19.88 -70.14 59.15
N GLU A 189 21.17 -70.01 58.77
CA GLU A 189 22.21 -71.02 59.00
C GLU A 189 22.95 -70.82 60.34
#